data_32bc9d9be0f78052cc33ae1bcd5d5379
#
_entry.id   32bc9d9be0f78052cc33ae1bcd5d5379
#
_cell.length_a   1.000
_cell.length_b   1.000
_cell.length_c   1.000
_cell.angle_alpha   90.00
_cell.angle_beta   90.00
_cell.angle_gamma   90.00
#
_symmetry.space_group_name_H-M   'P 1'
#
loop_
_entity.id
_entity.type
_entity.pdbx_description
1 polymer ?
#
loop_
_entity_poly.entity_id
_entity_poly.type
_entity_poly.pdbx_seq_one_letter_code
_entity_poly.pdbx_strand_id
1 'polypeptide(L)'
;MKSKTGVLLGRLMRNIMRSPDTIITVAITPIMMMLLFVYVFGGAIKTGTENYVNYLLPGILLMAIASGVAYTSVRLFMDVKSGLMARFITMPIKRSSILWAHVLTSLVANVLTIVVVILVALLMGFRSSANILDWLAVAGILGMFTLALTWLAIIPGLKARSMEGATAYSYPLVFLPFISSAFVPTETMPKIVRAFAENQPVTSIVNAIRALLYEGTVGNDIWIALAWCVGIMIISYFFASKAFKRQLG
;
A
#
# COMPACT_ATOMS: atom_id res chain seq x y z
N MET A 1 -31.71 -4.31 -8.51
CA MET A 1 -31.13 -5.13 -7.42
C MET A 1 -29.69 -4.66 -7.18
N LYS A 2 -29.38 -4.08 -6.00
CA LYS A 2 -28.00 -3.73 -5.65
C LYS A 2 -27.16 -5.01 -5.56
N SER A 3 -26.00 -5.06 -6.19
CA SER A 3 -25.07 -6.18 -6.08
C SER A 3 -24.81 -6.48 -4.61
N LYS A 4 -24.86 -7.75 -4.20
CA LYS A 4 -24.64 -8.18 -2.80
C LYS A 4 -23.27 -7.70 -2.28
N THR A 5 -22.26 -7.66 -3.14
CA THR A 5 -20.95 -7.05 -2.87
C THR A 5 -21.08 -5.54 -2.61
N GLY A 6 -21.96 -4.84 -3.34
CA GLY A 6 -22.17 -3.40 -3.16
C GLY A 6 -22.80 -3.04 -1.81
N VAL A 7 -23.65 -3.91 -1.24
CA VAL A 7 -24.23 -3.70 0.10
C VAL A 7 -23.14 -3.85 1.19
N LEU A 8 -22.30 -4.88 1.08
CA LEU A 8 -21.18 -5.12 1.99
C LEU A 8 -20.15 -4.00 1.88
N LEU A 9 -19.82 -3.60 0.66
CA LEU A 9 -18.92 -2.46 0.40
C LEU A 9 -19.48 -1.17 1.02
N GLY A 10 -20.77 -0.87 0.82
CA GLY A 10 -21.42 0.30 1.39
C GLY A 10 -21.38 0.35 2.92
N ARG A 11 -21.49 -0.81 3.58
CA ARG A 11 -21.33 -0.92 5.04
C ARG A 11 -19.91 -0.60 5.48
N LEU A 12 -18.91 -1.23 4.86
CA LEU A 12 -17.50 -1.03 5.20
C LEU A 12 -17.05 0.40 4.88
N MET A 13 -17.51 0.96 3.75
CA MET A 13 -17.24 2.34 3.36
C MET A 13 -17.82 3.34 4.37
N ARG A 14 -19.07 3.12 4.82
CA ARG A 14 -19.68 3.98 5.84
C ARG A 14 -18.92 3.93 7.16
N ASN A 15 -18.33 2.79 7.51
CA ASN A 15 -17.46 2.66 8.67
C ASN A 15 -16.18 3.51 8.51
N ILE A 16 -15.52 3.49 7.36
CA ILE A 16 -14.32 4.32 7.10
C ILE A 16 -14.67 5.80 7.16
N MET A 17 -15.74 6.22 6.48
CA MET A 17 -16.15 7.63 6.44
C MET A 17 -16.60 8.16 7.81
N ARG A 18 -17.06 7.29 8.71
CA ARG A 18 -17.43 7.65 10.08
C ARG A 18 -16.27 7.58 11.07
N SER A 19 -15.14 7.06 10.65
CA SER A 19 -13.92 6.96 11.47
C SER A 19 -12.75 7.67 10.78
N PRO A 20 -12.79 9.02 10.65
CA PRO A 20 -11.68 9.79 10.08
C PRO A 20 -10.38 9.56 10.85
N ASP A 21 -10.47 9.25 12.15
CA ASP A 21 -9.34 8.88 13.01
C ASP A 21 -8.49 7.77 12.41
N THR A 22 -9.10 6.79 11.73
CA THR A 22 -8.36 5.70 11.07
C THR A 22 -7.48 6.22 9.93
N ILE A 23 -8.00 7.12 9.09
CA ILE A 23 -7.25 7.69 7.96
C ILE A 23 -6.12 8.55 8.49
N ILE A 24 -6.40 9.38 9.50
CA ILE A 24 -5.40 10.23 10.16
C ILE A 24 -4.31 9.36 10.78
N THR A 25 -4.67 8.32 11.53
CA THR A 25 -3.72 7.42 12.18
C THR A 25 -2.82 6.70 11.17
N VAL A 26 -3.35 6.27 10.03
CA VAL A 26 -2.58 5.63 8.96
C VAL A 26 -1.67 6.62 8.25
N ALA A 27 -2.12 7.86 8.04
CA ALA A 27 -1.37 8.89 7.35
C ALA A 27 -0.30 9.55 8.22
N ILE A 28 -0.48 9.59 9.55
CA ILE A 28 0.42 10.33 10.45
C ILE A 28 1.85 9.78 10.40
N THR A 29 2.03 8.47 10.39
CA THR A 29 3.36 7.84 10.36
C THR A 29 4.14 8.20 9.09
N PRO A 30 3.64 7.99 7.86
CA PRO A 30 4.35 8.39 6.65
C PRO A 30 4.53 9.92 6.55
N ILE A 31 3.58 10.73 7.03
CA ILE A 31 3.74 12.19 7.06
C ILE A 31 4.86 12.59 8.02
N MET A 32 4.89 12.05 9.23
CA MET A 32 5.96 12.33 10.20
C MET A 32 7.33 11.89 9.68
N MET A 33 7.40 10.76 9.01
CA MET A 33 8.64 10.31 8.34
C MET A 33 9.03 11.27 7.22
N MET A 34 8.09 11.72 6.40
CA MET A 34 8.37 12.71 5.36
C MET A 34 8.90 14.03 5.94
N LEU A 35 8.28 14.54 7.01
CA LEU A 35 8.74 15.75 7.71
C LEU A 35 10.16 15.55 8.27
N LEU A 36 10.40 14.42 8.94
CA LEU A 36 11.71 14.11 9.51
C LEU A 36 12.80 14.04 8.42
N PHE A 37 12.54 13.29 7.35
CA PHE A 37 13.53 13.16 6.29
C PHE A 37 13.79 14.47 5.55
N VAL A 38 12.77 15.28 5.30
CA VAL A 38 12.93 16.55 4.57
C VAL A 38 13.61 17.61 5.43
N TYR A 39 13.16 17.82 6.67
CA TYR A 39 13.66 18.93 7.49
C TYR A 39 14.87 18.57 8.35
N VAL A 40 15.03 17.32 8.75
CA VAL A 40 16.16 16.90 9.57
C VAL A 40 17.30 16.35 8.70
N PHE A 41 17.00 15.50 7.75
CA PHE A 41 18.01 14.82 6.93
C PHE A 41 18.20 15.43 5.54
N GLY A 42 17.26 16.26 5.04
CA GLY A 42 17.27 16.77 3.67
C GLY A 42 18.52 17.58 3.30
N GLY A 43 19.13 18.26 4.28
CA GLY A 43 20.40 18.98 4.06
C GLY A 43 21.64 18.08 4.02
N ALA A 44 21.57 16.87 4.55
CA ALA A 44 22.68 15.92 4.64
C ALA A 44 22.70 14.90 3.49
N ILE A 45 21.53 14.59 2.91
CA ILE A 45 21.38 13.57 1.88
C ILE A 45 21.48 14.21 0.48
N LYS A 46 22.54 13.89 -0.25
CA LYS A 46 22.73 14.34 -1.63
C LYS A 46 22.07 13.34 -2.59
N THR A 47 20.93 13.72 -3.16
CA THR A 47 20.18 12.89 -4.11
C THR A 47 20.28 13.35 -5.56
N GLY A 48 21.02 14.45 -5.82
CA GLY A 48 21.11 15.03 -7.16
C GLY A 48 19.88 15.81 -7.62
N THR A 49 18.83 15.89 -6.79
CA THR A 49 17.62 16.66 -7.06
C THR A 49 17.62 17.96 -6.23
N GLU A 50 17.10 19.06 -6.81
CA GLU A 50 17.00 20.35 -6.11
C GLU A 50 16.12 20.28 -4.84
N ASN A 51 15.07 19.43 -4.86
CA ASN A 51 14.14 19.27 -3.75
C ASN A 51 14.09 17.80 -3.31
N TYR A 52 14.55 17.53 -2.10
CA TYR A 52 14.55 16.19 -1.53
C TYR A 52 13.13 15.59 -1.38
N VAL A 53 12.08 16.44 -1.21
CA VAL A 53 10.68 15.98 -1.18
C VAL A 53 10.33 15.21 -2.45
N ASN A 54 10.79 15.68 -3.59
CA ASN A 54 10.52 15.07 -4.89
C ASN A 54 11.12 13.66 -4.96
N TYR A 55 12.35 13.49 -4.47
CA TYR A 55 13.03 12.19 -4.43
C TYR A 55 12.33 11.19 -3.51
N LEU A 56 11.90 11.66 -2.33
CA LEU A 56 11.37 10.89 -1.22
C LEU A 56 9.92 10.43 -1.43
N LEU A 57 9.09 11.24 -2.08
CA LEU A 57 7.63 11.06 -2.14
C LEU A 57 7.20 9.65 -2.59
N PRO A 58 7.77 9.04 -3.66
CA PRO A 58 7.37 7.68 -4.07
C PRO A 58 7.51 6.66 -2.94
N GLY A 59 8.61 6.70 -2.19
CA GLY A 59 8.83 5.81 -1.05
C GLY A 59 7.83 6.01 0.09
N ILE A 60 7.51 7.27 0.40
CA ILE A 60 6.49 7.62 1.40
C ILE A 60 5.11 7.11 1.00
N LEU A 61 4.75 7.18 -0.30
CA LEU A 61 3.47 6.65 -0.79
C LEU A 61 3.38 5.13 -0.61
N LEU A 62 4.46 4.38 -0.90
CA LEU A 62 4.49 2.93 -0.68
C LEU A 62 4.41 2.58 0.81
N MET A 63 5.08 3.35 1.67
CA MET A 63 5.00 3.19 3.13
C MET A 63 3.58 3.46 3.65
N ALA A 64 2.91 4.48 3.12
CA ALA A 64 1.52 4.80 3.45
C ALA A 64 0.57 3.65 3.07
N ILE A 65 0.75 3.05 1.88
CA ILE A 65 -0.02 1.89 1.42
C ILE A 65 0.22 0.69 2.36
N ALA A 66 1.46 0.38 2.69
CA ALA A 66 1.80 -0.74 3.59
C ALA A 66 1.13 -0.57 4.96
N SER A 67 1.15 0.65 5.52
CA SER A 67 0.49 0.98 6.78
C SER A 67 -1.04 0.84 6.69
N GLY A 68 -1.64 1.34 5.61
CA GLY A 68 -3.10 1.25 5.39
C GLY A 68 -3.59 -0.19 5.20
N VAL A 69 -2.80 -1.01 4.51
CA VAL A 69 -3.11 -2.43 4.30
C VAL A 69 -3.03 -3.23 5.61
N ALA A 70 -2.16 -2.87 6.56
CA ALA A 70 -2.12 -3.47 7.89
C ALA A 70 -3.47 -3.34 8.61
N TYR A 71 -4.10 -2.19 8.52
CA TYR A 71 -5.45 -1.95 9.06
C TYR A 71 -6.52 -2.88 8.46
N THR A 72 -6.38 -3.23 7.19
CA THR A 72 -7.31 -4.16 6.54
C THR A 72 -7.20 -5.56 7.13
N SER A 73 -5.98 -6.03 7.45
CA SER A 73 -5.77 -7.30 8.13
C SER A 73 -6.41 -7.33 9.52
N VAL A 74 -6.21 -6.28 10.32
CA VAL A 74 -6.83 -6.15 11.65
C VAL A 74 -8.36 -6.15 11.55
N ARG A 75 -8.92 -5.38 10.63
CA ARG A 75 -10.38 -5.32 10.43
C ARG A 75 -10.96 -6.67 10.07
N LEU A 76 -10.29 -7.40 9.15
CA LEU A 76 -10.72 -8.75 8.79
C LEU A 76 -10.61 -9.72 9.99
N PHE A 77 -9.53 -9.62 10.76
CA PHE A 77 -9.37 -10.38 12.00
C PHE A 77 -10.51 -10.12 13.00
N MET A 78 -10.88 -8.84 13.19
CA MET A 78 -12.00 -8.47 14.07
C MET A 78 -13.34 -8.99 13.57
N ASP A 79 -13.60 -8.95 12.25
CA ASP A 79 -14.81 -9.50 11.66
C ASP A 79 -14.87 -11.05 11.82
N VAL A 80 -13.74 -11.72 11.76
CA VAL A 80 -13.65 -13.17 12.05
C VAL A 80 -13.95 -13.45 13.52
N LYS A 81 -13.30 -12.72 14.43
CA LYS A 81 -13.45 -12.91 15.88
C LYS A 81 -14.84 -12.57 16.41
N SER A 82 -15.50 -11.56 15.84
CA SER A 82 -16.88 -11.19 16.21
C SER A 82 -17.97 -12.17 15.72
N GLY A 83 -17.57 -13.25 15.04
CA GLY A 83 -18.51 -14.20 14.45
C GLY A 83 -19.30 -13.66 13.27
N LEU A 84 -18.95 -12.47 12.77
CA LEU A 84 -19.63 -11.86 11.62
C LEU A 84 -19.46 -12.71 10.36
N MET A 85 -18.28 -13.34 10.19
CA MET A 85 -18.05 -14.28 9.10
C MET A 85 -19.01 -15.46 9.11
N ALA A 86 -19.28 -16.06 10.28
CA ALA A 86 -20.23 -17.15 10.42
C ALA A 86 -21.63 -16.72 9.98
N ARG A 87 -22.05 -15.50 10.33
CA ARG A 87 -23.34 -14.95 9.88
C ARG A 87 -23.39 -14.70 8.37
N PHE A 88 -22.31 -14.28 7.75
CA PHE A 88 -22.26 -14.10 6.29
C PHE A 88 -22.35 -15.42 5.52
N ILE A 89 -21.86 -16.51 6.10
CA ILE A 89 -21.89 -17.85 5.49
C ILE A 89 -23.33 -18.39 5.43
N THR A 90 -24.18 -18.06 6.42
CA THR A 90 -25.60 -18.47 6.43
C THR A 90 -26.46 -17.65 5.45
N MET A 91 -25.95 -16.54 4.95
CA MET A 91 -26.65 -15.71 3.96
C MET A 91 -26.40 -16.26 2.53
N PRO A 92 -27.34 -16.10 1.59
CA PRO A 92 -27.17 -16.50 0.20
C PRO A 92 -26.24 -15.54 -0.56
N ILE A 93 -24.98 -15.42 -0.10
CA ILE A 93 -23.94 -14.53 -0.62
C ILE A 93 -22.78 -15.39 -1.12
N LYS A 94 -22.21 -15.02 -2.28
CA LYS A 94 -20.99 -15.69 -2.76
C LYS A 94 -19.84 -15.41 -1.77
N ARG A 95 -19.17 -16.45 -1.32
CA ARG A 95 -18.06 -16.37 -0.35
C ARG A 95 -16.95 -15.39 -0.80
N SER A 96 -16.65 -15.33 -2.10
CA SER A 96 -15.70 -14.37 -2.66
C SER A 96 -16.13 -12.90 -2.50
N SER A 97 -17.45 -12.62 -2.45
CA SER A 97 -17.95 -11.24 -2.31
C SER A 97 -17.55 -10.60 -0.98
N ILE A 98 -17.32 -11.40 0.07
CA ILE A 98 -16.89 -10.92 1.38
C ILE A 98 -15.45 -10.41 1.29
N LEU A 99 -14.54 -11.22 0.71
CA LEU A 99 -13.15 -10.83 0.54
C LEU A 99 -13.02 -9.61 -0.39
N TRP A 100 -13.76 -9.60 -1.51
CA TRP A 100 -13.77 -8.46 -2.42
C TRP A 100 -14.27 -7.17 -1.76
N ALA A 101 -15.21 -7.25 -0.83
CA ALA A 101 -15.65 -6.08 -0.09
C ALA A 101 -14.53 -5.48 0.77
N HIS A 102 -13.73 -6.31 1.45
CA HIS A 102 -12.55 -5.86 2.19
C HIS A 102 -11.48 -5.28 1.27
N VAL A 103 -11.21 -5.93 0.12
CA VAL A 103 -10.21 -5.48 -0.87
C VAL A 103 -10.59 -4.10 -1.43
N LEU A 104 -11.82 -3.92 -1.89
CA LEU A 104 -12.28 -2.65 -2.44
C LEU A 104 -12.32 -1.55 -1.38
N THR A 105 -12.70 -1.89 -0.16
CA THR A 105 -12.69 -0.94 0.97
C THR A 105 -11.26 -0.50 1.31
N SER A 106 -10.30 -1.43 1.30
CA SER A 106 -8.87 -1.14 1.47
C SER A 106 -8.35 -0.22 0.38
N LEU A 107 -8.71 -0.50 -0.88
CA LEU A 107 -8.29 0.32 -2.01
C LEU A 107 -8.76 1.78 -1.84
N VAL A 108 -10.03 1.99 -1.51
CA VAL A 108 -10.56 3.35 -1.30
C VAL A 108 -9.91 4.04 -0.10
N ALA A 109 -9.70 3.33 1.02
CA ALA A 109 -9.03 3.89 2.18
C ALA A 109 -7.60 4.32 1.87
N ASN A 110 -6.85 3.49 1.13
CA ASN A 110 -5.48 3.83 0.71
C ASN A 110 -5.46 5.00 -0.28
N VAL A 111 -6.40 5.07 -1.22
CA VAL A 111 -6.50 6.24 -2.13
C VAL A 111 -6.69 7.53 -1.33
N LEU A 112 -7.57 7.54 -0.32
CA LEU A 112 -7.76 8.70 0.54
C LEU A 112 -6.47 9.05 1.31
N THR A 113 -5.78 8.06 1.86
CA THR A 113 -4.49 8.26 2.55
C THR A 113 -3.43 8.83 1.61
N ILE A 114 -3.31 8.30 0.39
CA ILE A 114 -2.40 8.78 -0.65
C ILE A 114 -2.69 10.25 -0.98
N VAL A 115 -3.96 10.61 -1.17
CA VAL A 115 -4.36 12.01 -1.43
C VAL A 115 -3.92 12.92 -0.31
N VAL A 116 -4.14 12.53 0.96
CA VAL A 116 -3.70 13.32 2.13
C VAL A 116 -2.17 13.49 2.13
N VAL A 117 -1.41 12.42 1.88
CA VAL A 117 0.06 12.48 1.83
C VAL A 117 0.54 13.38 0.69
N ILE A 118 -0.06 13.30 -0.49
CA ILE A 118 0.29 14.17 -1.63
C ILE A 118 -0.03 15.64 -1.32
N LEU A 119 -1.17 15.93 -0.68
CA LEU A 119 -1.52 17.30 -0.27
C LEU A 119 -0.49 17.88 0.70
N VAL A 120 -0.04 17.09 1.68
CA VAL A 120 1.02 17.52 2.60
C VAL A 120 2.34 17.72 1.85
N ALA A 121 2.71 16.83 0.93
CA ALA A 121 3.90 16.97 0.10
C ALA A 121 3.87 18.26 -0.74
N LEU A 122 2.71 18.63 -1.31
CA LEU A 122 2.52 19.89 -2.04
C LEU A 122 2.79 21.10 -1.14
N LEU A 123 2.32 21.08 0.11
CA LEU A 123 2.61 22.14 1.10
C LEU A 123 4.10 22.21 1.44
N MET A 124 4.82 21.08 1.40
CA MET A 124 6.26 21.00 1.65
C MET A 124 7.12 21.38 0.43
N GLY A 125 6.51 21.77 -0.68
CA GLY A 125 7.24 22.21 -1.86
C GLY A 125 7.41 21.16 -2.96
N PHE A 126 6.67 20.03 -2.87
CA PHE A 126 6.59 19.06 -3.97
C PHE A 126 6.15 19.75 -5.26
N ARG A 127 6.88 19.54 -6.35
CA ARG A 127 6.53 19.99 -7.69
C ARG A 127 6.80 18.86 -8.67
N SER A 128 5.81 18.59 -9.52
CA SER A 128 5.90 17.56 -10.57
C SER A 128 5.77 18.21 -11.94
N SER A 129 6.54 17.75 -12.90
CA SER A 129 6.42 18.08 -14.32
C SER A 129 5.50 17.11 -15.07
N ALA A 130 4.94 16.11 -14.38
CA ALA A 130 4.13 15.04 -14.95
C ALA A 130 2.83 15.56 -15.58
N ASN A 131 2.47 15.02 -16.71
CA ASN A 131 1.19 15.26 -17.35
C ASN A 131 0.07 14.39 -16.73
N ILE A 132 -1.18 14.55 -17.21
CA ILE A 132 -2.33 13.81 -16.70
C ILE A 132 -2.17 12.28 -16.92
N LEU A 133 -1.55 11.87 -18.04
CA LEU A 133 -1.35 10.45 -18.35
C LEU A 133 -0.34 9.83 -17.39
N ASP A 134 0.72 10.55 -17.03
CA ASP A 134 1.73 10.10 -16.07
C ASP A 134 1.08 9.92 -14.68
N TRP A 135 0.24 10.86 -14.26
CA TRP A 135 -0.51 10.74 -13.00
C TRP A 135 -1.48 9.56 -13.01
N LEU A 136 -2.14 9.26 -14.15
CA LEU A 136 -2.98 8.07 -14.28
C LEU A 136 -2.15 6.79 -14.21
N ALA A 137 -0.96 6.76 -14.82
CA ALA A 137 -0.04 5.64 -14.74
C ALA A 137 0.45 5.42 -13.29
N VAL A 138 0.83 6.49 -12.58
CA VAL A 138 1.19 6.44 -11.15
C VAL A 138 0.03 5.88 -10.32
N ALA A 139 -1.20 6.40 -10.53
CA ALA A 139 -2.39 5.90 -9.84
C ALA A 139 -2.65 4.42 -10.14
N GLY A 140 -2.42 3.97 -11.37
CA GLY A 140 -2.50 2.58 -11.79
C GLY A 140 -1.50 1.69 -11.04
N ILE A 141 -0.22 2.09 -11.00
CA ILE A 141 0.85 1.36 -10.29
C ILE A 141 0.53 1.27 -8.78
N LEU A 142 0.21 2.40 -8.14
CA LEU A 142 -0.14 2.45 -6.72
C LEU A 142 -1.41 1.63 -6.42
N GLY A 143 -2.40 1.66 -7.32
CA GLY A 143 -3.61 0.85 -7.21
C GLY A 143 -3.31 -0.65 -7.30
N MET A 144 -2.50 -1.09 -8.26
CA MET A 144 -2.08 -2.48 -8.38
C MET A 144 -1.25 -2.94 -7.18
N PHE A 145 -0.33 -2.12 -6.70
CA PHE A 145 0.45 -2.42 -5.51
C PHE A 145 -0.46 -2.55 -4.27
N THR A 146 -1.41 -1.62 -4.10
CA THR A 146 -2.41 -1.70 -3.02
C THR A 146 -3.22 -2.99 -3.10
N LEU A 147 -3.68 -3.39 -4.30
CA LEU A 147 -4.41 -4.64 -4.49
C LEU A 147 -3.55 -5.86 -4.14
N ALA A 148 -2.30 -5.90 -4.61
CA ALA A 148 -1.36 -6.98 -4.33
C ALA A 148 -1.12 -7.15 -2.82
N LEU A 149 -0.82 -6.06 -2.12
CA LEU A 149 -0.60 -6.08 -0.67
C LEU A 149 -1.88 -6.37 0.12
N THR A 150 -3.04 -5.91 -0.35
CA THR A 150 -4.31 -6.19 0.33
C THR A 150 -4.65 -7.68 0.28
N TRP A 151 -4.43 -8.34 -0.87
CA TRP A 151 -4.59 -9.80 -0.96
C TRP A 151 -3.61 -10.54 -0.03
N LEU A 152 -2.39 -10.03 0.08
CA LEU A 152 -1.40 -10.57 1.04
C LEU A 152 -1.89 -10.40 2.49
N ALA A 153 -2.50 -9.26 2.83
CA ALA A 153 -3.03 -8.93 4.16
C ALA A 153 -4.21 -9.81 4.61
N ILE A 154 -4.98 -10.33 3.65
CA ILE A 154 -6.09 -11.24 3.96
C ILE A 154 -5.60 -12.51 4.67
N ILE A 155 -4.41 -13.02 4.32
CA ILE A 155 -3.88 -14.27 4.88
C ILE A 155 -3.69 -14.18 6.40
N PRO A 156 -2.92 -13.20 6.94
CA PRO A 156 -2.81 -13.03 8.38
C PRO A 156 -4.13 -12.60 9.04
N GLY A 157 -4.94 -11.77 8.39
CA GLY A 157 -6.26 -11.39 8.90
C GLY A 157 -7.18 -12.58 9.17
N LEU A 158 -7.10 -13.63 8.35
CA LEU A 158 -7.85 -14.86 8.52
C LEU A 158 -7.22 -15.81 9.57
N LYS A 159 -5.89 -15.87 9.65
CA LYS A 159 -5.15 -16.90 10.43
C LYS A 159 -4.66 -16.42 11.79
N ALA A 160 -4.59 -15.12 12.03
CA ALA A 160 -4.05 -14.57 13.25
C ALA A 160 -4.87 -15.01 14.47
N ARG A 161 -4.18 -15.17 15.60
CA ARG A 161 -4.78 -15.48 16.90
C ARG A 161 -4.99 -14.22 17.75
N SER A 162 -4.21 -13.17 17.48
CA SER A 162 -4.26 -11.86 18.15
C SER A 162 -4.23 -10.73 17.15
N MET A 163 -4.54 -9.53 17.59
CA MET A 163 -4.48 -8.31 16.79
C MET A 163 -3.04 -7.99 16.37
N GLU A 164 -2.09 -8.19 17.27
CA GLU A 164 -0.65 -8.02 17.02
C GLU A 164 -0.18 -9.00 15.93
N GLY A 165 -0.63 -10.26 15.98
CA GLY A 165 -0.34 -11.25 14.95
C GLY A 165 -0.93 -10.88 13.59
N ALA A 166 -2.08 -10.21 13.56
CA ALA A 166 -2.68 -9.72 12.32
C ALA A 166 -1.91 -8.54 11.71
N THR A 167 -1.16 -7.78 12.50
CA THR A 167 -0.35 -6.63 12.02
C THR A 167 1.10 -6.98 11.78
N ALA A 168 1.65 -7.97 12.44
CA ALA A 168 3.08 -8.30 12.45
C ALA A 168 3.70 -8.46 11.04
N TYR A 169 2.94 -8.98 10.07
CA TYR A 169 3.40 -9.13 8.69
C TYR A 169 3.65 -7.79 7.98
N SER A 170 3.03 -6.71 8.44
CA SER A 170 3.17 -5.39 7.82
C SER A 170 4.49 -4.69 8.16
N TYR A 171 5.12 -5.03 9.29
CA TYR A 171 6.39 -4.41 9.67
C TYR A 171 7.47 -4.56 8.59
N PRO A 172 7.76 -5.77 8.06
CA PRO A 172 8.70 -5.88 6.95
C PRO A 172 8.32 -5.02 5.74
N LEU A 173 7.03 -4.94 5.41
CA LEU A 173 6.55 -4.16 4.26
C LEU A 173 6.72 -2.66 4.46
N VAL A 174 6.52 -2.15 5.69
CA VAL A 174 6.73 -0.74 6.04
C VAL A 174 8.22 -0.38 6.05
N PHE A 175 9.10 -1.34 6.43
CA PHE A 175 10.54 -1.12 6.47
C PHE A 175 11.24 -1.38 5.13
N LEU A 176 10.64 -2.11 4.22
CA LEU A 176 11.24 -2.45 2.92
C LEU A 176 11.66 -1.22 2.08
N PRO A 177 10.91 -0.09 2.07
CA PRO A 177 11.35 1.15 1.41
C PRO A 177 12.68 1.71 1.93
N PHE A 178 13.04 1.48 3.20
CA PHE A 178 14.32 1.96 3.75
C PHE A 178 15.53 1.21 3.18
N ILE A 179 15.34 -0.01 2.69
CA ILE A 179 16.37 -0.81 2.02
C ILE A 179 16.08 -0.81 0.51
N SER A 180 15.77 0.35 -0.06
CA SER A 180 15.47 0.54 -1.48
C SER A 180 16.02 1.87 -1.96
N SER A 181 15.81 2.21 -3.23
CA SER A 181 16.13 3.53 -3.78
C SER A 181 15.18 4.65 -3.29
N ALA A 182 14.27 4.36 -2.35
CA ALA A 182 13.23 5.30 -1.94
C ALA A 182 13.77 6.52 -1.19
N PHE A 183 14.73 6.33 -0.31
CA PHE A 183 15.24 7.35 0.62
C PHE A 183 16.68 7.79 0.31
N VAL A 184 17.50 6.86 -0.20
CA VAL A 184 18.92 7.07 -0.49
C VAL A 184 19.27 6.36 -1.80
N PRO A 185 20.13 6.95 -2.65
CA PRO A 185 20.61 6.28 -3.87
C PRO A 185 21.31 4.95 -3.54
N THR A 186 21.00 3.90 -4.31
CA THR A 186 21.52 2.54 -4.06
C THR A 186 23.04 2.46 -4.24
N GLU A 187 23.63 3.34 -5.03
CA GLU A 187 25.10 3.41 -5.26
C GLU A 187 25.88 3.68 -3.98
N THR A 188 25.27 4.33 -3.00
CA THR A 188 25.91 4.64 -1.71
C THR A 188 25.89 3.47 -0.72
N MET A 189 25.16 2.41 -1.05
CA MET A 189 24.97 1.25 -0.16
C MET A 189 26.13 0.24 -0.29
N PRO A 190 26.47 -0.51 0.80
CA PRO A 190 27.36 -1.65 0.74
C PRO A 190 26.88 -2.68 -0.30
N LYS A 191 27.82 -3.37 -0.97
CA LYS A 191 27.54 -4.29 -2.11
C LYS A 191 26.41 -5.28 -1.85
N ILE A 192 26.36 -5.91 -0.67
CA ILE A 192 25.35 -6.92 -0.31
C ILE A 192 23.97 -6.26 -0.18
N VAL A 193 23.90 -5.11 0.50
CA VAL A 193 22.63 -4.36 0.68
C VAL A 193 22.15 -3.81 -0.66
N ARG A 194 23.07 -3.29 -1.46
CA ARG A 194 22.77 -2.81 -2.82
C ARG A 194 22.18 -3.90 -3.71
N ALA A 195 22.78 -5.09 -3.72
CA ALA A 195 22.28 -6.22 -4.51
C ALA A 195 20.84 -6.60 -4.11
N PHE A 196 20.51 -6.56 -2.81
CA PHE A 196 19.15 -6.78 -2.35
C PHE A 196 18.23 -5.60 -2.77
N ALA A 197 18.67 -4.36 -2.52
CA ALA A 197 17.90 -3.15 -2.81
C ALA A 197 17.50 -3.05 -4.28
N GLU A 198 18.41 -3.35 -5.20
CA GLU A 198 18.17 -3.27 -6.65
C GLU A 198 17.25 -4.37 -7.19
N ASN A 199 17.17 -5.54 -6.51
CA ASN A 199 16.40 -6.69 -6.98
C ASN A 199 15.06 -6.88 -6.25
N GLN A 200 14.63 -5.93 -5.42
CA GLN A 200 13.35 -5.99 -4.71
C GLN A 200 12.24 -5.19 -5.41
N PRO A 201 10.96 -5.56 -5.22
CA PRO A 201 9.83 -4.92 -5.89
C PRO A 201 9.70 -3.42 -5.60
N VAL A 202 10.03 -2.97 -4.37
CA VAL A 202 9.84 -1.58 -3.96
C VAL A 202 10.73 -0.64 -4.77
N THR A 203 11.98 -1.00 -5.04
CA THR A 203 12.90 -0.19 -5.84
C THR A 203 12.36 0.03 -7.25
N SER A 204 11.93 -1.03 -7.93
CA SER A 204 11.36 -0.91 -9.28
C SER A 204 10.10 -0.03 -9.30
N ILE A 205 9.23 -0.17 -8.29
CA ILE A 205 8.01 0.65 -8.17
C ILE A 205 8.37 2.11 -7.91
N VAL A 206 9.30 2.38 -6.99
CA VAL A 206 9.77 3.74 -6.67
C VAL A 206 10.39 4.41 -7.88
N ASN A 207 11.27 3.71 -8.60
CA ASN A 207 11.93 4.23 -9.81
C ASN A 207 10.91 4.50 -10.90
N ALA A 208 9.95 3.59 -11.13
CA ALA A 208 8.87 3.78 -12.10
C ALA A 208 8.03 5.03 -11.79
N ILE A 209 7.65 5.23 -10.52
CA ILE A 209 6.88 6.42 -10.10
C ILE A 209 7.74 7.69 -10.25
N ARG A 210 9.03 7.63 -9.89
CA ARG A 210 9.95 8.76 -10.01
C ARG A 210 10.15 9.16 -11.47
N ALA A 211 10.36 8.18 -12.37
CA ALA A 211 10.47 8.43 -13.81
C ALA A 211 9.22 9.11 -14.37
N LEU A 212 8.03 8.64 -13.99
CA LEU A 212 6.76 9.25 -14.41
C LEU A 212 6.56 10.66 -13.87
N LEU A 213 6.96 10.95 -12.62
CA LEU A 213 6.71 12.24 -11.98
C LEU A 213 7.72 13.32 -12.37
N TYR A 214 8.96 12.97 -12.75
CA TYR A 214 10.06 13.94 -12.90
C TYR A 214 10.92 13.76 -14.14
N GLU A 215 11.19 12.52 -14.57
CA GLU A 215 12.25 12.28 -15.57
C GLU A 215 11.71 12.27 -17.01
N GLY A 216 10.40 12.09 -17.19
CA GLY A 216 9.74 12.04 -18.50
C GLY A 216 10.16 10.86 -19.41
N THR A 217 11.17 10.10 -19.01
CA THR A 217 11.67 8.92 -19.71
C THR A 217 11.24 7.66 -19.00
N VAL A 218 10.25 6.99 -19.57
CA VAL A 218 9.72 5.73 -19.04
C VAL A 218 10.68 4.61 -19.40
N GLY A 219 11.50 4.18 -18.44
CA GLY A 219 12.40 3.05 -18.57
C GLY A 219 11.69 1.68 -18.46
N ASN A 220 12.50 0.62 -18.38
CA ASN A 220 11.99 -0.75 -18.20
C ASN A 220 11.41 -1.00 -16.79
N ASP A 221 11.66 -0.11 -15.84
CA ASP A 221 11.22 -0.22 -14.43
C ASP A 221 9.70 -0.34 -14.29
N ILE A 222 8.92 0.30 -15.17
CA ILE A 222 7.46 0.17 -15.15
C ILE A 222 7.02 -1.27 -15.38
N TRP A 223 7.59 -1.94 -16.38
CA TRP A 223 7.23 -3.32 -16.68
C TRP A 223 7.63 -4.27 -15.56
N ILE A 224 8.81 -4.04 -14.96
CA ILE A 224 9.30 -4.80 -13.81
C ILE A 224 8.39 -4.56 -12.60
N ALA A 225 8.02 -3.32 -12.33
CA ALA A 225 7.08 -2.97 -11.25
C ALA A 225 5.72 -3.64 -11.43
N LEU A 226 5.16 -3.60 -12.64
CA LEU A 226 3.90 -4.26 -12.96
C LEU A 226 4.00 -5.79 -12.82
N ALA A 227 5.10 -6.39 -13.31
CA ALA A 227 5.33 -7.83 -13.18
C ALA A 227 5.39 -8.25 -11.70
N TRP A 228 6.08 -7.50 -10.84
CA TRP A 228 6.09 -7.73 -9.40
C TRP A 228 4.69 -7.61 -8.77
N CYS A 229 3.95 -6.54 -9.08
CA CYS A 229 2.59 -6.35 -8.56
C CYS A 229 1.65 -7.50 -8.96
N VAL A 230 1.67 -7.89 -10.23
CA VAL A 230 0.86 -9.01 -10.75
C VAL A 230 1.27 -10.33 -10.11
N GLY A 231 2.58 -10.60 -10.01
CA GLY A 231 3.10 -11.82 -9.38
C GLY A 231 2.68 -11.95 -7.93
N ILE A 232 2.89 -10.89 -7.12
CA ILE A 232 2.47 -10.85 -5.72
C ILE A 232 0.94 -11.01 -5.61
N MET A 233 0.17 -10.35 -6.47
CA MET A 233 -1.30 -10.42 -6.46
C MET A 233 -1.79 -11.84 -6.74
N ILE A 234 -1.26 -12.52 -7.75
CA ILE A 234 -1.67 -13.89 -8.12
C ILE A 234 -1.34 -14.87 -6.98
N ILE A 235 -0.11 -14.81 -6.48
CA ILE A 235 0.34 -15.68 -5.38
C ILE A 235 -0.52 -15.43 -4.13
N SER A 236 -0.70 -14.18 -3.75
CA SER A 236 -1.48 -13.79 -2.57
C SER A 236 -2.96 -14.17 -2.70
N TYR A 237 -3.56 -13.97 -3.87
CA TYR A 237 -4.93 -14.39 -4.15
C TYR A 237 -5.13 -15.89 -3.98
N PHE A 238 -4.20 -16.70 -4.50
CA PHE A 238 -4.27 -18.15 -4.37
C PHE A 238 -4.21 -18.60 -2.90
N PHE A 239 -3.22 -18.08 -2.14
CA PHE A 239 -3.08 -18.43 -0.72
C PHE A 239 -4.22 -17.88 0.15
N ALA A 240 -4.70 -16.67 -0.11
CA ALA A 240 -5.84 -16.09 0.59
C ALA A 240 -7.13 -16.91 0.34
N SER A 241 -7.38 -17.29 -0.90
CA SER A 241 -8.53 -18.12 -1.26
C SER A 241 -8.49 -19.50 -0.60
N LYS A 242 -7.29 -20.12 -0.54
CA LYS A 242 -7.08 -21.40 0.16
C LYS A 242 -7.25 -21.26 1.67
N ALA A 243 -6.71 -20.18 2.27
CA ALA A 243 -6.88 -19.91 3.71
C ALA A 243 -8.35 -19.69 4.07
N PHE A 244 -9.09 -18.95 3.25
CA PHE A 244 -10.50 -18.69 3.45
C PHE A 244 -11.35 -19.97 3.37
N LYS A 245 -11.08 -20.84 2.38
CA LYS A 245 -11.79 -22.14 2.27
C LYS A 245 -11.56 -23.03 3.50
N ARG A 246 -10.34 -23.03 4.05
CA ARG A 246 -10.02 -23.83 5.25
C ARG A 246 -10.68 -23.32 6.54
N GLN A 247 -11.03 -22.06 6.59
CA GLN A 247 -11.68 -21.47 7.78
C GLN A 247 -13.19 -21.72 7.78
N LEU A 248 -13.73 -22.14 6.64
CA LEU A 248 -15.16 -22.36 6.42
C LEU A 248 -15.58 -23.85 6.39
N GLY A 249 -14.63 -24.75 6.37
CA GLY A 249 -14.82 -26.22 6.50
C GLY A 249 -14.38 -26.70 7.83
#